data_2394ca0959c4299923ff36d3aa152d13
#
_entry.id   2394ca0959c4299923ff36d3aa152d13
#
_cell.length_a   1.000
_cell.length_b   1.000
_cell.length_c   1.000
_cell.angle_alpha   90.00
_cell.angle_beta   90.00
_cell.angle_gamma   90.00
#
_symmetry.space_group_name_H-M   'P 1'
#
loop_
_entity.id
_entity.type
_entity.pdbx_description
1 polymer ?
#
loop_
_entity_poly.entity_id
_entity_poly.type
_entity_poly.pdbx_seq_one_letter_code
_entity_poly.pdbx_strand_id
1 'polypeptide(L)'
;MICPCEKKGETSVVDSRPTEDGTTIRRRRLCICGERFTTFERVQFRELMVVKKNGRKSPFDRDKLSKSIYIALKKRPIDTDTVEKFITNISRALEEIGQNEISSNAIGKMVMDGLKNLAPVAYVRFASVYRNFREEKDFVQFVDKIDVFKKR
;
A
#
# COMPACT_ATOMS: atom_id res chain seq x y z
N MET A 1 1.18 -18.58 -19.40
CA MET A 1 0.91 -18.49 -17.94
C MET A 1 0.15 -19.75 -17.55
N ILE A 2 0.50 -20.37 -16.43
CA ILE A 2 -0.13 -21.61 -15.95
C ILE A 2 -1.46 -21.29 -15.29
N CYS A 3 -2.46 -22.13 -15.52
CA CYS A 3 -3.80 -21.98 -14.90
C CYS A 3 -3.74 -22.29 -13.40
N PRO A 4 -4.46 -21.54 -12.54
CA PRO A 4 -4.55 -21.81 -11.11
C PRO A 4 -5.19 -23.19 -10.76
N CYS A 5 -5.84 -23.82 -11.72
CA CYS A 5 -6.51 -25.14 -11.54
C CYS A 5 -5.56 -26.34 -11.42
N GLU A 6 -4.25 -26.10 -11.30
CA GLU A 6 -3.17 -27.13 -11.21
C GLU A 6 -3.07 -28.08 -12.43
N LYS A 7 -4.04 -28.06 -13.32
CA LYS A 7 -3.95 -28.76 -14.61
C LYS A 7 -3.10 -27.86 -15.53
N LYS A 8 -1.85 -28.21 -15.74
CA LYS A 8 -0.87 -27.47 -16.56
C LYS A 8 -1.36 -27.22 -17.99
N GLY A 9 -2.41 -26.41 -18.12
CA GLY A 9 -3.04 -26.08 -19.39
C GLY A 9 -2.58 -24.73 -19.91
N GLU A 10 -2.52 -24.59 -21.22
CA GLU A 10 -2.32 -23.31 -21.86
C GLU A 10 -3.51 -22.38 -21.59
N THR A 11 -3.21 -21.08 -21.47
CA THR A 11 -4.23 -20.07 -21.26
C THR A 11 -4.16 -19.02 -22.35
N SER A 12 -5.33 -18.64 -22.86
CA SER A 12 -5.51 -17.56 -23.82
C SER A 12 -6.04 -16.31 -23.15
N VAL A 13 -5.72 -15.15 -23.69
CA VAL A 13 -6.29 -13.86 -23.26
C VAL A 13 -7.59 -13.64 -24.05
N VAL A 14 -8.70 -13.50 -23.35
CA VAL A 14 -10.03 -13.26 -23.94
C VAL A 14 -10.35 -11.78 -24.02
N ASP A 15 -9.93 -10.99 -23.02
CA ASP A 15 -10.17 -9.56 -22.94
C ASP A 15 -8.98 -8.87 -22.25
N SER A 16 -8.64 -7.66 -22.71
CA SER A 16 -7.52 -6.89 -22.17
C SER A 16 -7.93 -5.42 -22.13
N ARG A 17 -7.93 -4.83 -20.93
CA ARG A 17 -8.31 -3.42 -20.74
C ARG A 17 -7.32 -2.74 -19.78
N PRO A 18 -6.93 -1.49 -20.05
CA PRO A 18 -6.21 -0.68 -19.09
C PRO A 18 -7.13 -0.39 -17.89
N THR A 19 -6.53 -0.21 -16.71
CA THR A 19 -7.23 0.37 -15.55
C THR A 19 -7.48 1.87 -15.78
N GLU A 20 -8.41 2.47 -15.02
CA GLU A 20 -8.80 3.88 -15.17
C GLU A 20 -7.60 4.84 -15.06
N ASP A 21 -6.61 4.49 -14.26
CA ASP A 21 -5.37 5.25 -14.09
C ASP A 21 -4.30 4.98 -15.17
N GLY A 22 -4.58 4.06 -16.11
CA GLY A 22 -3.69 3.68 -17.20
C GLY A 22 -2.39 2.97 -16.80
N THR A 23 -2.17 2.71 -15.50
CA THR A 23 -0.90 2.15 -14.99
C THR A 23 -0.84 0.63 -15.01
N THR A 24 -1.97 -0.03 -15.23
CA THR A 24 -2.09 -1.48 -15.14
C THR A 24 -2.97 -1.97 -16.30
N ILE A 25 -2.61 -3.11 -16.86
CA ILE A 25 -3.45 -3.81 -17.83
C ILE A 25 -4.12 -5.00 -17.13
N ARG A 26 -5.44 -4.99 -17.10
CA ARG A 26 -6.24 -6.11 -16.64
C ARG A 26 -6.49 -7.04 -17.81
N ARG A 27 -6.17 -8.33 -17.66
CA ARG A 27 -6.43 -9.35 -18.68
C ARG A 27 -7.33 -10.44 -18.12
N ARG A 28 -8.44 -10.71 -18.82
CA ARG A 28 -9.24 -11.91 -18.59
C ARG A 28 -8.66 -13.06 -19.37
N ARG A 29 -8.41 -14.17 -18.70
CA ARG A 29 -7.84 -15.39 -19.30
C ARG A 29 -8.81 -16.53 -19.21
N LEU A 30 -8.76 -17.38 -20.23
CA LEU A 30 -9.48 -18.65 -20.31
C LEU A 30 -8.45 -19.78 -20.45
N CYS A 31 -8.58 -20.78 -19.59
CA CYS A 31 -7.81 -22.01 -19.67
C CYS A 31 -8.53 -23.01 -20.57
N ILE A 32 -7.79 -23.92 -21.21
CA ILE A 32 -8.38 -25.06 -21.95
C ILE A 32 -9.25 -25.96 -21.06
N CYS A 33 -9.07 -25.93 -19.72
CA CYS A 33 -9.93 -26.61 -18.77
C CYS A 33 -11.31 -25.93 -18.55
N GLY A 34 -11.57 -24.78 -19.20
CA GLY A 34 -12.77 -23.96 -19.03
C GLY A 34 -12.72 -22.95 -17.90
N GLU A 35 -11.68 -22.98 -17.04
CA GLU A 35 -11.53 -22.04 -15.92
C GLU A 35 -11.21 -20.64 -16.44
N ARG A 36 -11.86 -19.63 -15.83
CA ARG A 36 -11.64 -18.22 -16.15
C ARG A 36 -11.03 -17.52 -14.95
N PHE A 37 -9.96 -16.77 -15.21
CA PHE A 37 -9.29 -15.98 -14.17
C PHE A 37 -8.79 -14.64 -14.73
N THR A 38 -8.49 -13.75 -13.83
CA THR A 38 -8.00 -12.40 -14.18
C THR A 38 -6.54 -12.27 -13.76
N THR A 39 -5.74 -11.67 -14.62
CA THR A 39 -4.36 -11.28 -14.32
C THR A 39 -4.19 -9.79 -14.50
N PHE A 40 -3.24 -9.23 -13.78
CA PHE A 40 -2.85 -7.84 -13.89
C PHE A 40 -1.40 -7.76 -14.32
N GLU A 41 -1.15 -6.97 -15.38
CA GLU A 41 0.19 -6.65 -15.84
C GLU A 41 0.51 -5.23 -15.41
N ARG A 42 1.61 -5.06 -14.69
CA ARG A 42 2.08 -3.77 -14.18
C ARG A 42 3.52 -3.58 -14.57
N VAL A 43 3.91 -2.33 -14.78
CA VAL A 43 5.34 -2.00 -14.94
C VAL A 43 6.02 -2.27 -13.61
N GLN A 44 7.03 -3.13 -13.64
CA GLN A 44 7.91 -3.34 -12.49
C GLN A 44 9.12 -2.42 -12.67
N PHE A 45 9.18 -1.40 -11.83
CA PHE A 45 10.37 -0.57 -11.72
C PHE A 45 11.48 -1.33 -10.99
N ARG A 46 12.66 -0.72 -10.88
CA ARG A 46 13.80 -1.31 -10.18
C ARG A 46 13.41 -1.75 -8.77
N GLU A 47 13.99 -2.84 -8.28
CA GLU A 47 13.77 -3.29 -6.90
C GLU A 47 14.18 -2.19 -5.93
N LEU A 48 13.18 -1.62 -5.25
CA LEU A 48 13.41 -0.66 -4.19
C LEU A 48 13.67 -1.45 -2.90
N MET A 49 14.82 -1.22 -2.28
CA MET A 49 15.17 -1.82 -1.00
C MET A 49 14.78 -0.92 0.15
N VAL A 50 14.12 -1.47 1.15
CA VAL A 50 13.77 -0.80 2.39
C VAL A 50 14.81 -1.08 3.44
N VAL A 51 15.46 -0.02 3.93
CA VAL A 51 16.42 -0.08 5.05
C VAL A 51 15.64 0.09 6.36
N LYS A 52 15.63 -0.96 7.18
CA LYS A 52 14.97 -0.96 8.50
C LYS A 52 15.82 -0.22 9.55
N LYS A 53 15.21 0.14 10.70
CA LYS A 53 15.88 0.80 11.82
C LYS A 53 17.13 0.05 12.33
N ASN A 54 17.14 -1.28 12.21
CA ASN A 54 18.26 -2.14 12.61
C ASN A 54 19.31 -2.33 11.49
N GLY A 55 19.24 -1.59 10.40
CA GLY A 55 20.13 -1.68 9.25
C GLY A 55 19.84 -2.81 8.28
N ARG A 56 18.91 -3.72 8.57
CA ARG A 56 18.53 -4.79 7.65
C ARG A 56 17.83 -4.21 6.42
N LYS A 57 18.15 -4.76 5.26
CA LYS A 57 17.52 -4.42 3.98
C LYS A 57 16.55 -5.51 3.56
N SER A 58 15.40 -5.11 3.04
CA SER A 58 14.42 -6.02 2.45
C SER A 58 13.76 -5.35 1.25
N PRO A 59 13.34 -6.09 0.22
CA PRO A 59 12.59 -5.52 -0.87
C PRO A 59 11.34 -4.78 -0.38
N PHE A 60 10.97 -3.70 -1.06
CA PHE A 60 9.72 -3.01 -0.81
C PHE A 60 8.56 -3.97 -1.12
N ASP A 61 7.64 -4.08 -0.18
CA ASP A 61 6.48 -4.95 -0.27
C ASP A 61 5.21 -4.10 -0.15
N ARG A 62 4.54 -3.90 -1.30
CA ARG A 62 3.30 -3.13 -1.39
C ARG A 62 2.19 -3.74 -0.54
N ASP A 63 2.14 -5.07 -0.42
CA ASP A 63 1.10 -5.75 0.36
C ASP A 63 1.27 -5.49 1.86
N LYS A 64 2.50 -5.41 2.34
CA LYS A 64 2.77 -4.99 3.73
C LYS A 64 2.36 -3.56 3.99
N LEU A 65 2.67 -2.65 3.05
CA LEU A 65 2.21 -1.26 3.13
C LEU A 65 0.69 -1.20 3.17
N SER A 66 0.02 -1.88 2.24
CA SER A 66 -1.43 -1.95 2.14
C SER A 66 -2.06 -2.46 3.45
N LYS A 67 -1.60 -3.58 3.96
CA LYS A 67 -2.09 -4.15 5.23
C LYS A 67 -1.97 -3.17 6.40
N SER A 68 -0.84 -2.47 6.52
CA SER A 68 -0.62 -1.51 7.60
C SER A 68 -1.61 -0.33 7.54
N ILE A 69 -1.91 0.15 6.33
CA ILE A 69 -2.86 1.24 6.09
C ILE A 69 -4.29 0.76 6.39
N TYR A 70 -4.70 -0.41 5.91
CA TYR A 70 -6.03 -0.96 6.18
C TYR A 70 -6.26 -1.22 7.66
N ILE A 71 -5.26 -1.69 8.41
CA ILE A 71 -5.36 -1.85 9.86
C ILE A 71 -5.62 -0.49 10.53
N ALA A 72 -4.90 0.56 10.15
CA ALA A 72 -5.09 1.89 10.69
C ALA A 72 -6.48 2.47 10.36
N LEU A 73 -6.98 2.20 9.16
CA LEU A 73 -8.29 2.67 8.67
C LEU A 73 -9.47 1.78 9.10
N LYS A 74 -9.24 0.69 9.82
CA LYS A 74 -10.31 -0.22 10.26
C LYS A 74 -11.45 0.52 10.95
N LYS A 75 -12.70 0.27 10.49
CA LYS A 75 -13.93 0.92 10.96
C LYS A 75 -13.97 2.45 10.72
N ARG A 76 -13.24 2.95 9.72
CA ARG A 76 -13.42 4.34 9.24
C ARG A 76 -14.32 4.33 8.01
N PRO A 77 -15.19 5.34 7.86
CA PRO A 77 -16.10 5.47 6.72
C PRO A 77 -15.35 6.03 5.49
N ILE A 78 -14.37 5.29 5.01
CA ILE A 78 -13.58 5.62 3.81
C ILE A 78 -13.79 4.50 2.83
N ASP A 79 -14.15 4.86 1.60
CA ASP A 79 -14.36 3.89 0.54
C ASP A 79 -13.04 3.23 0.11
N THR A 80 -13.15 2.01 -0.39
CA THR A 80 -12.01 1.19 -0.80
C THR A 80 -11.21 1.85 -1.93
N ASP A 81 -11.88 2.54 -2.84
CA ASP A 81 -11.23 3.18 -3.99
C ASP A 81 -10.32 4.33 -3.54
N THR A 82 -10.77 5.12 -2.56
CA THR A 82 -9.95 6.18 -1.94
C THR A 82 -8.73 5.59 -1.25
N VAL A 83 -8.89 4.48 -0.53
CA VAL A 83 -7.76 3.79 0.13
C VAL A 83 -6.77 3.24 -0.90
N GLU A 84 -7.25 2.59 -1.96
CA GLU A 84 -6.39 2.06 -3.02
C GLU A 84 -5.66 3.16 -3.79
N LYS A 85 -6.31 4.28 -4.08
CA LYS A 85 -5.66 5.47 -4.66
C LYS A 85 -4.56 6.00 -3.75
N PHE A 86 -4.81 6.06 -2.45
CA PHE A 86 -3.82 6.50 -1.47
C PHE A 86 -2.58 5.58 -1.45
N ILE A 87 -2.78 4.25 -1.42
CA ILE A 87 -1.69 3.26 -1.45
C ILE A 87 -0.91 3.37 -2.77
N THR A 88 -1.61 3.51 -3.89
CA THR A 88 -0.99 3.63 -5.21
C THR A 88 -0.16 4.91 -5.32
N ASN A 89 -0.65 6.03 -4.81
CA ASN A 89 0.09 7.30 -4.83
C ASN A 89 1.37 7.22 -4.00
N ILE A 90 1.35 6.58 -2.83
CA ILE A 90 2.56 6.36 -2.03
C ILE A 90 3.53 5.46 -2.78
N SER A 91 3.07 4.35 -3.33
CA SER A 91 3.92 3.41 -4.08
C SER A 91 4.59 4.09 -5.27
N ARG A 92 3.82 4.89 -6.04
CA ARG A 92 4.35 5.67 -7.16
C ARG A 92 5.38 6.70 -6.71
N ALA A 93 5.10 7.46 -5.66
CA ALA A 93 6.03 8.45 -5.13
C ALA A 93 7.35 7.79 -4.68
N LEU A 94 7.31 6.59 -4.12
CA LEU A 94 8.50 5.82 -3.76
C LEU A 94 9.32 5.42 -5.00
N GLU A 95 8.65 5.04 -6.07
CA GLU A 95 9.28 4.67 -7.35
C GLU A 95 9.92 5.90 -8.03
N GLU A 96 9.24 7.06 -7.99
CA GLU A 96 9.69 8.31 -8.59
C GLU A 96 10.92 8.92 -7.90
N ILE A 97 11.18 8.58 -6.63
CA ILE A 97 12.40 9.02 -5.90
C ILE A 97 13.67 8.55 -6.62
N GLY A 98 13.59 7.49 -7.41
CA GLY A 98 14.70 7.00 -8.26
C GLY A 98 15.90 6.46 -7.48
N GLN A 99 15.80 6.33 -6.16
CA GLN A 99 16.81 5.73 -5.31
C GLN A 99 16.60 4.22 -5.24
N ASN A 100 17.69 3.46 -5.17
CA ASN A 100 17.60 2.01 -4.99
C ASN A 100 17.26 1.61 -3.55
N GLU A 101 17.44 2.52 -2.59
CA GLU A 101 17.22 2.29 -1.16
C GLU A 101 16.45 3.45 -0.53
N ILE A 102 15.51 3.11 0.34
CA ILE A 102 14.76 4.06 1.14
C ILE A 102 14.66 3.59 2.59
N SER A 103 14.70 4.49 3.55
CA SER A 103 14.51 4.13 4.95
C SER A 103 13.04 3.81 5.24
N SER A 104 12.79 2.84 6.10
CA SER A 104 11.44 2.56 6.61
C SER A 104 10.83 3.78 7.31
N ASN A 105 11.66 4.65 7.87
CA ASN A 105 11.24 5.91 8.47
C ASN A 105 10.67 6.89 7.43
N ALA A 106 11.28 7.00 6.25
CA ALA A 106 10.78 7.85 5.18
C ALA A 106 9.41 7.37 4.68
N ILE A 107 9.26 6.05 4.47
CA ILE A 107 7.97 5.45 4.10
C ILE A 107 6.90 5.74 5.16
N GLY A 108 7.22 5.48 6.42
CA GLY A 108 6.29 5.74 7.53
C GLY A 108 5.87 7.20 7.62
N LYS A 109 6.79 8.14 7.39
CA LYS A 109 6.47 9.57 7.33
C LYS A 109 5.51 9.91 6.20
N MET A 110 5.73 9.37 4.99
CA MET A 110 4.83 9.58 3.85
C MET A 110 3.41 9.06 4.14
N VAL A 111 3.30 7.88 4.75
CA VAL A 111 2.00 7.32 5.17
C VAL A 111 1.34 8.22 6.21
N MET A 112 2.07 8.66 7.21
CA MET A 112 1.56 9.54 8.26
C MET A 112 1.07 10.87 7.70
N ASP A 113 1.85 11.51 6.83
CA ASP A 113 1.49 12.79 6.21
C ASP A 113 0.17 12.67 5.41
N GLY A 114 -0.01 11.57 4.68
CA GLY A 114 -1.25 11.32 3.95
C GLY A 114 -2.44 10.96 4.86
N LEU A 115 -2.25 10.13 5.87
CA LEU A 115 -3.30 9.76 6.82
C LEU A 115 -3.77 10.94 7.66
N LYS A 116 -2.92 11.91 7.94
CA LYS A 116 -3.28 13.13 8.68
C LYS A 116 -4.46 13.86 8.05
N ASN A 117 -4.48 13.93 6.73
CA ASN A 117 -5.55 14.61 5.98
C ASN A 117 -6.74 13.68 5.69
N LEU A 118 -6.49 12.38 5.49
CA LEU A 118 -7.50 11.40 5.13
C LEU A 118 -8.38 10.99 6.32
N ALA A 119 -7.75 10.67 7.45
CA ALA A 119 -8.42 10.19 8.65
C ALA A 119 -7.56 10.43 9.91
N PRO A 120 -7.82 11.49 10.68
CA PRO A 120 -7.04 11.83 11.87
C PRO A 120 -6.90 10.67 12.88
N VAL A 121 -7.95 9.88 13.08
CA VAL A 121 -7.91 8.71 13.98
C VAL A 121 -6.99 7.63 13.43
N ALA A 122 -6.99 7.38 12.12
CA ALA A 122 -6.07 6.42 11.49
C ALA A 122 -4.63 6.92 11.58
N TYR A 123 -4.41 8.22 11.47
CA TYR A 123 -3.10 8.83 11.68
C TYR A 123 -2.54 8.51 13.07
N VAL A 124 -3.35 8.69 14.13
CA VAL A 124 -2.93 8.37 15.51
C VAL A 124 -2.64 6.87 15.67
N ARG A 125 -3.51 6.01 15.14
CA ARG A 125 -3.32 4.56 15.18
C ARG A 125 -2.03 4.13 14.48
N PHE A 126 -1.79 4.62 13.28
CA PHE A 126 -0.58 4.31 12.54
C PHE A 126 0.66 4.82 13.28
N ALA A 127 0.61 6.05 13.80
CA ALA A 127 1.69 6.65 14.56
C ALA A 127 2.03 5.85 15.82
N SER A 128 1.04 5.29 16.51
CA SER A 128 1.25 4.52 17.73
C SER A 128 2.14 3.28 17.49
N VAL A 129 1.92 2.59 16.38
CA VAL A 129 2.72 1.43 15.99
C VAL A 129 4.07 1.88 15.42
N TYR A 130 4.06 2.85 14.52
CA TYR A 130 5.25 3.33 13.84
C TYR A 130 6.27 3.94 14.80
N ARG A 131 5.82 4.75 15.77
CA ARG A 131 6.64 5.38 16.82
C ARG A 131 6.80 4.51 18.06
N ASN A 132 6.17 3.32 18.08
CA ASN A 132 6.23 2.36 19.18
C ASN A 132 5.85 2.99 20.53
N PHE A 133 4.63 3.54 20.62
CA PHE A 133 4.09 4.06 21.87
C PHE A 133 4.02 2.93 22.91
N ARG A 134 4.47 3.17 24.11
CA ARG A 134 4.53 2.19 25.21
C ARG A 134 3.61 2.55 26.37
N GLU A 135 3.37 3.83 26.59
CA GLU A 135 2.60 4.36 27.69
C GLU A 135 1.48 5.28 27.22
N GLU A 136 0.47 5.49 28.08
CA GLU A 136 -0.63 6.42 27.82
C GLU A 136 -0.13 7.85 27.54
N LYS A 137 0.92 8.24 28.22
CA LYS A 137 1.57 9.56 28.06
C LYS A 137 2.05 9.80 26.63
N ASP A 138 2.48 8.74 25.92
CA ASP A 138 2.94 8.85 24.54
C ASP A 138 1.79 9.29 23.61
N PHE A 139 0.58 8.76 23.86
CA PHE A 139 -0.62 9.14 23.11
C PHE A 139 -1.02 10.59 23.40
N VAL A 140 -1.07 10.97 24.67
CA VAL A 140 -1.46 12.34 25.08
C VAL A 140 -0.51 13.35 24.47
N GLN A 141 0.79 13.17 24.64
CA GLN A 141 1.81 14.06 24.09
C GLN A 141 1.77 14.15 22.57
N PHE A 142 1.45 13.03 21.90
CA PHE A 142 1.33 13.00 20.46
C PHE A 142 0.09 13.76 19.98
N VAL A 143 -1.06 13.53 20.62
CA VAL A 143 -2.33 14.19 20.27
C VAL A 143 -2.25 15.70 20.54
N ASP A 144 -1.64 16.12 21.62
CA ASP A 144 -1.46 17.54 21.96
C ASP A 144 -0.61 18.31 20.91
N LYS A 145 0.28 17.61 20.22
CA LYS A 145 1.11 18.18 19.15
C LYS A 145 0.42 18.23 17.79
N ILE A 146 -0.77 17.64 17.66
CA ILE A 146 -1.49 17.58 16.38
C ILE A 146 -2.46 18.75 16.28
N ASP A 147 -2.14 19.75 15.47
CA ASP A 147 -3.00 20.92 15.23
C ASP A 147 -4.39 20.59 14.65
N VAL A 148 -4.53 19.40 14.03
CA VAL A 148 -5.79 18.94 13.43
C VAL A 148 -6.91 18.77 14.48
N PHE A 149 -6.56 18.45 15.74
CA PHE A 149 -7.52 18.30 16.82
C PHE A 149 -7.78 19.60 17.60
N LYS A 150 -6.98 20.65 17.36
CA LYS A 150 -7.11 21.96 18.05
C LYS A 150 -8.14 22.90 17.41
N LYS A 151 -8.68 22.56 16.23
CA LYS A 151 -9.74 23.35 15.56
C LYS A 151 -11.11 22.73 15.85
N ARG A 152 -11.56 22.80 17.07
CA ARG A 152 -12.96 22.73 17.47
C ARG A 152 -13.25 23.76 18.54
#